data_12a7f5620a1a955ed71a5df9a150f8e7
#
_entry.id   12a7f5620a1a955ed71a5df9a150f8e7
#
_cell.length_a   1.000
_cell.length_b   1.000
_cell.length_c   1.000
_cell.angle_alpha   90.00
_cell.angle_beta   90.00
_cell.angle_gamma   90.00
#
_symmetry.space_group_name_H-M   'P 1'
#
loop_
_entity.id
_entity.type
_entity.pdbx_description
1 polymer ?
#
loop_
_entity_poly.entity_id
_entity_poly.type
_entity_poly.pdbx_seq_one_letter_code
_entity_poly.pdbx_strand_id
1 'polypeptide(L)'
;MLVKFWGVRGSIPSPLPSTQIQSKVVRALHEAAARQIDLSNPQAIDEFVAGLPLSIRGVVGGNTSCITVETPEGLVIFDAGSGIRKLGIALMEREFGQGKGQASVFFTHTHWDHIQGFPFFRPAFVPGNRFTIFCLHPYVEQVMVDQMKAEWFPVQFDHLEADLEFKRIKEGEAVKVAGLEIRSKSLQHPGTAYAYRIENGTSSLVLATDGEYKNLSASHTKEYIDFYAGADLLIFDGMFSVRESFIREDWGHSSALIGADIARQAGVKQLVLFHHDPASEDDEIWRIYQETLEYLSQDFTTVPPGVTVATEGMEINLSDKHDFTVRTQTVGDVAILSLKGEFDAYGAEVFESQFATLLNQNNLRKVILSLEDVTELSMAGVKALLEARKQTYSMALARLPSHIHRVLELAVTTDFFAIYGEIDTALEALNASDGEQRQS
;
A
#
# COMPACT_ATOMS: atom_id res chain seq x y z
N MET A 1 -6.62 -7.32 9.93
CA MET A 1 -7.15 -5.95 9.62
C MET A 1 -7.03 -5.77 8.12
N LEU A 2 -8.17 -5.73 7.41
CA LEU A 2 -8.21 -5.56 5.96
C LEU A 2 -8.48 -4.09 5.61
N VAL A 3 -7.56 -3.47 4.90
CA VAL A 3 -7.68 -2.08 4.41
C VAL A 3 -8.07 -2.12 2.94
N LYS A 4 -9.11 -1.38 2.53
CA LYS A 4 -9.56 -1.33 1.14
C LYS A 4 -9.79 0.10 0.69
N PHE A 5 -9.33 0.41 -0.52
CA PHE A 5 -9.40 1.73 -1.13
C PHE A 5 -10.58 1.79 -2.11
N TRP A 6 -11.55 2.66 -1.85
CA TRP A 6 -12.74 2.87 -2.69
C TRP A 6 -12.68 4.14 -3.52
N GLY A 7 -11.83 5.08 -3.09
CA GLY A 7 -11.51 6.31 -3.79
C GLY A 7 -10.15 6.82 -3.35
N VAL A 8 -9.34 7.30 -4.27
CA VAL A 8 -7.91 7.63 -4.08
C VAL A 8 -7.50 8.99 -4.63
N ARG A 9 -8.43 9.72 -5.27
CA ARG A 9 -8.19 11.06 -5.81
C ARG A 9 -8.45 12.14 -4.77
N GLY A 10 -7.72 13.24 -4.88
CA GLY A 10 -7.99 14.47 -4.14
C GLY A 10 -8.90 15.44 -4.89
N SER A 11 -9.39 16.42 -4.17
CA SER A 11 -10.11 17.62 -4.62
C SER A 11 -11.43 17.35 -5.36
N ILE A 12 -11.44 16.55 -6.42
CA ILE A 12 -12.61 16.28 -7.26
C ILE A 12 -12.49 14.94 -7.98
N PRO A 13 -13.61 14.23 -8.28
CA PRO A 13 -13.56 13.03 -9.10
C PRO A 13 -12.94 13.28 -10.47
N SER A 14 -11.98 12.43 -10.86
CA SER A 14 -11.25 12.52 -12.12
C SER A 14 -11.36 11.21 -12.92
N PRO A 15 -12.47 10.97 -13.64
CA PRO A 15 -12.63 9.78 -14.46
C PRO A 15 -11.68 9.82 -15.67
N LEU A 16 -11.15 8.64 -16.03
CA LEU A 16 -10.23 8.52 -17.16
C LEU A 16 -10.94 8.85 -18.48
N PRO A 17 -10.44 9.81 -19.30
CA PRO A 17 -11.06 10.13 -20.59
C PRO A 17 -10.79 9.04 -21.63
N SER A 18 -11.69 8.91 -22.62
CA SER A 18 -11.61 7.89 -23.68
C SER A 18 -10.29 7.94 -24.44
N THR A 19 -9.71 9.12 -24.62
CA THR A 19 -8.42 9.29 -25.33
C THR A 19 -7.26 8.61 -24.58
N GLN A 20 -7.26 8.66 -23.26
CA GLN A 20 -6.25 7.98 -22.45
C GLN A 20 -6.45 6.45 -22.47
N ILE A 21 -7.71 5.97 -22.44
CA ILE A 21 -8.00 4.54 -22.64
C ILE A 21 -7.46 4.06 -23.98
N GLN A 22 -7.73 4.80 -25.07
CA GLN A 22 -7.22 4.47 -26.40
C GLN A 22 -5.68 4.43 -26.42
N SER A 23 -5.03 5.42 -25.79
CA SER A 23 -3.57 5.45 -25.69
C SER A 23 -3.01 4.20 -24.99
N LYS A 24 -3.63 3.80 -23.86
CA LYS A 24 -3.23 2.59 -23.12
C LYS A 24 -3.37 1.32 -23.97
N VAL A 25 -4.50 1.19 -24.71
CA VAL A 25 -4.72 0.06 -25.62
C VAL A 25 -3.66 0.02 -26.72
N VAL A 26 -3.35 1.16 -27.35
CA VAL A 26 -2.32 1.26 -28.39
C VAL A 26 -0.94 0.89 -27.83
N ARG A 27 -0.57 1.40 -26.65
CA ARG A 27 0.69 1.05 -25.97
C ARG A 27 0.78 -0.43 -25.66
N ALA A 28 -0.29 -1.05 -25.14
CA ALA A 28 -0.32 -2.48 -24.87
C ALA A 28 -0.11 -3.31 -26.14
N LEU A 29 -0.74 -2.94 -27.27
CA LEU A 29 -0.57 -3.62 -28.54
C LEU A 29 0.87 -3.48 -29.09
N HIS A 30 1.49 -2.30 -28.95
CA HIS A 30 2.89 -2.12 -29.34
C HIS A 30 3.84 -2.98 -28.50
N GLU A 31 3.62 -3.05 -27.18
CA GLU A 31 4.39 -3.92 -26.29
C GLU A 31 4.22 -5.41 -26.65
N ALA A 32 2.99 -5.84 -26.94
CA ALA A 32 2.71 -7.22 -27.36
C ALA A 32 3.45 -7.56 -28.66
N ALA A 33 3.42 -6.66 -29.65
CA ALA A 33 4.11 -6.84 -30.91
C ALA A 33 5.63 -6.89 -30.72
N ALA A 34 6.21 -5.99 -29.92
CA ALA A 34 7.64 -5.93 -29.63
C ALA A 34 8.14 -7.20 -28.92
N ARG A 35 7.32 -7.78 -28.04
CA ARG A 35 7.63 -9.03 -27.29
C ARG A 35 7.19 -10.29 -28.04
N GLN A 36 6.64 -10.16 -29.25
CA GLN A 36 6.17 -11.28 -30.08
C GLN A 36 5.17 -12.19 -29.34
N ILE A 37 4.25 -11.60 -28.58
CA ILE A 37 3.24 -12.36 -27.84
C ILE A 37 2.28 -13.05 -28.82
N ASP A 38 1.99 -14.33 -28.59
CA ASP A 38 0.99 -15.07 -29.34
C ASP A 38 -0.42 -14.64 -28.94
N LEU A 39 -0.99 -13.70 -29.70
CA LEU A 39 -2.34 -13.17 -29.47
C LEU A 39 -3.46 -14.17 -29.83
N SER A 40 -3.14 -15.36 -30.34
CA SER A 40 -4.11 -16.43 -30.53
C SER A 40 -4.26 -17.32 -29.29
N ASN A 41 -3.34 -17.21 -28.32
CA ASN A 41 -3.35 -17.94 -27.07
C ASN A 41 -3.90 -17.07 -25.91
N PRO A 42 -5.11 -17.34 -25.39
CA PRO A 42 -5.71 -16.56 -24.30
C PRO A 42 -4.83 -16.48 -23.04
N GLN A 43 -4.19 -17.60 -22.65
CA GLN A 43 -3.32 -17.61 -21.48
C GLN A 43 -2.10 -16.69 -21.64
N ALA A 44 -1.47 -16.69 -22.83
CA ALA A 44 -0.35 -15.80 -23.12
C ALA A 44 -0.78 -14.31 -23.10
N ILE A 45 -2.02 -14.01 -23.51
CA ILE A 45 -2.59 -12.66 -23.41
C ILE A 45 -2.76 -12.26 -21.94
N ASP A 46 -3.37 -13.14 -21.11
CA ASP A 46 -3.62 -12.85 -19.69
C ASP A 46 -2.30 -12.62 -18.93
N GLU A 47 -1.30 -13.49 -19.13
CA GLU A 47 0.04 -13.36 -18.56
C GLU A 47 0.73 -12.07 -19.02
N PHE A 48 0.64 -11.75 -20.30
CA PHE A 48 1.19 -10.53 -20.85
C PHE A 48 0.55 -9.28 -20.22
N VAL A 49 -0.79 -9.23 -20.18
CA VAL A 49 -1.52 -8.09 -19.58
C VAL A 49 -1.19 -7.97 -18.10
N ALA A 50 -1.16 -9.07 -17.35
CA ALA A 50 -0.77 -9.06 -15.93
C ALA A 50 0.65 -8.51 -15.71
N GLY A 51 1.57 -8.76 -16.65
CA GLY A 51 2.95 -8.28 -16.61
C GLY A 51 3.19 -6.85 -17.12
N LEU A 52 2.15 -6.14 -17.61
CA LEU A 52 2.28 -4.74 -18.01
C LEU A 52 2.33 -3.81 -16.80
N PRO A 53 3.02 -2.66 -16.89
CA PRO A 53 2.94 -1.61 -15.88
C PRO A 53 1.49 -1.17 -15.61
N LEU A 54 1.16 -0.78 -14.38
CA LEU A 54 -0.18 -0.33 -14.01
C LEU A 54 -0.63 0.85 -14.89
N SER A 55 0.28 1.75 -15.25
CA SER A 55 0.01 2.87 -16.15
C SER A 55 -0.47 2.45 -17.56
N ILE A 56 -0.28 1.20 -17.95
CA ILE A 56 -0.77 0.63 -19.21
C ILE A 56 -1.98 -0.29 -18.96
N ARG A 57 -1.84 -1.28 -18.05
CA ARG A 57 -2.85 -2.32 -17.85
C ARG A 57 -4.07 -1.91 -17.05
N GLY A 58 -3.99 -0.81 -16.30
CA GLY A 58 -5.01 -0.38 -15.36
C GLY A 58 -5.10 1.13 -15.23
N VAL A 59 -5.78 1.55 -14.17
CA VAL A 59 -5.93 2.96 -13.77
C VAL A 59 -5.79 3.04 -12.26
N VAL A 60 -5.34 4.19 -11.74
CA VAL A 60 -5.36 4.40 -10.29
C VAL A 60 -6.78 4.55 -9.76
N GLY A 61 -7.68 5.07 -10.56
CA GLY A 61 -9.08 5.35 -10.23
C GLY A 61 -9.40 6.83 -10.28
N GLY A 62 -10.69 7.15 -10.32
CA GLY A 62 -11.18 8.53 -10.45
C GLY A 62 -12.06 8.99 -9.30
N ASN A 63 -12.34 8.14 -8.29
CA ASN A 63 -13.15 8.53 -7.14
C ASN A 63 -12.31 9.20 -6.05
N THR A 64 -12.92 10.11 -5.31
CA THR A 64 -12.29 10.82 -4.19
C THR A 64 -12.36 10.02 -2.89
N SER A 65 -11.63 10.47 -1.89
CA SER A 65 -11.26 9.80 -0.64
C SER A 65 -12.38 8.96 0.00
N CYS A 66 -12.17 7.65 0.03
CA CYS A 66 -12.94 6.72 0.83
C CYS A 66 -12.12 5.45 1.07
N ILE A 67 -11.88 5.11 2.31
CA ILE A 67 -11.12 3.94 2.73
C ILE A 67 -11.94 3.17 3.75
N THR A 68 -11.87 1.85 3.72
CA THR A 68 -12.44 1.01 4.78
C THR A 68 -11.37 0.21 5.48
N VAL A 69 -11.58 0.02 6.79
CA VAL A 69 -10.84 -0.94 7.61
C VAL A 69 -11.85 -1.94 8.13
N GLU A 70 -11.69 -3.21 7.74
CA GLU A 70 -12.57 -4.29 8.15
C GLU A 70 -11.84 -5.26 9.08
N THR A 71 -12.52 -5.67 10.15
CA THR A 71 -12.07 -6.68 11.10
C THR A 71 -13.18 -7.73 11.27
N PRO A 72 -12.93 -8.87 11.91
CA PRO A 72 -14.00 -9.80 12.28
C PRO A 72 -15.09 -9.17 13.19
N GLU A 73 -14.77 -8.05 13.85
CA GLU A 73 -15.67 -7.38 14.81
C GLU A 73 -16.48 -6.23 14.19
N GLY A 74 -16.15 -5.80 12.95
CA GLY A 74 -16.93 -4.77 12.28
C GLY A 74 -16.19 -3.99 11.20
N LEU A 75 -16.89 -2.98 10.69
CA LEU A 75 -16.46 -2.12 9.58
C LEU A 75 -16.26 -0.69 10.06
N VAL A 76 -15.11 -0.12 9.71
CA VAL A 76 -14.81 1.31 9.89
C VAL A 76 -14.60 1.94 8.51
N ILE A 77 -15.22 3.09 8.28
CA ILE A 77 -15.16 3.87 7.05
C ILE A 77 -14.43 5.18 7.36
N PHE A 78 -13.42 5.51 6.59
CA PHE A 78 -12.74 6.81 6.63
C PHE A 78 -13.09 7.59 5.37
N ASP A 79 -13.69 8.75 5.59
CA ASP A 79 -14.22 9.66 4.59
C ASP A 79 -15.34 9.11 3.71
N ALA A 80 -16.14 10.02 3.19
CA ALA A 80 -17.30 9.76 2.34
C ALA A 80 -17.21 10.54 1.01
N GLY A 81 -16.01 10.60 0.42
CA GLY A 81 -15.84 11.08 -0.93
C GLY A 81 -16.60 10.23 -1.95
N SER A 82 -16.46 10.52 -3.24
CA SER A 82 -17.26 9.82 -4.26
C SER A 82 -17.06 8.30 -4.28
N GLY A 83 -15.94 7.80 -3.72
CA GLY A 83 -15.65 6.37 -3.56
C GLY A 83 -16.68 5.63 -2.71
N ILE A 84 -17.32 6.30 -1.73
CA ILE A 84 -18.31 5.67 -0.85
C ILE A 84 -19.54 5.13 -1.62
N ARG A 85 -19.83 5.67 -2.82
CA ARG A 85 -20.88 5.14 -3.68
C ARG A 85 -20.61 3.70 -4.09
N LYS A 86 -19.36 3.37 -4.48
CA LYS A 86 -18.96 2.00 -4.82
C LYS A 86 -19.00 1.09 -3.59
N LEU A 87 -18.49 1.56 -2.45
CA LEU A 87 -18.62 0.88 -1.17
C LEU A 87 -20.10 0.56 -0.86
N GLY A 88 -20.97 1.56 -0.99
CA GLY A 88 -22.40 1.39 -0.74
C GLY A 88 -23.03 0.30 -1.61
N ILE A 89 -22.66 0.21 -2.88
CA ILE A 89 -23.16 -0.87 -3.78
C ILE A 89 -22.69 -2.23 -3.26
N ALA A 90 -21.43 -2.38 -2.90
CA ALA A 90 -20.89 -3.65 -2.37
C ALA A 90 -21.55 -4.05 -1.04
N LEU A 91 -21.79 -3.08 -0.15
CA LEU A 91 -22.46 -3.33 1.13
C LEU A 91 -23.92 -3.75 0.97
N MET A 92 -24.62 -3.31 -0.09
CA MET A 92 -26.01 -3.74 -0.36
C MET A 92 -26.13 -5.24 -0.67
N GLU A 93 -25.05 -5.89 -1.08
CA GLU A 93 -24.98 -7.35 -1.28
C GLU A 93 -24.78 -8.11 0.04
N ARG A 94 -24.53 -7.41 1.13
CA ARG A 94 -24.28 -7.93 2.49
C ARG A 94 -25.46 -7.60 3.42
N GLU A 95 -25.24 -7.70 4.73
CA GLU A 95 -26.21 -7.39 5.80
C GLU A 95 -26.82 -5.99 5.70
N PHE A 96 -26.11 -5.03 5.09
CA PHE A 96 -26.61 -3.67 4.90
C PHE A 96 -27.82 -3.59 3.93
N GLY A 97 -27.89 -4.47 2.92
CA GLY A 97 -29.05 -4.56 2.05
C GLY A 97 -30.30 -5.13 2.74
N GLN A 98 -30.13 -5.71 3.94
CA GLN A 98 -31.22 -6.28 4.75
C GLN A 98 -31.58 -5.38 5.96
N GLY A 99 -30.99 -4.19 6.09
CA GLY A 99 -31.19 -3.32 7.22
C GLY A 99 -30.60 -3.83 8.55
N LYS A 100 -29.54 -4.63 8.46
CA LYS A 100 -28.84 -5.21 9.63
C LYS A 100 -27.39 -4.76 9.74
N GLY A 101 -26.94 -3.89 8.83
CA GLY A 101 -25.58 -3.43 8.77
C GLY A 101 -25.26 -2.42 9.87
N GLN A 102 -24.02 -2.49 10.36
CA GLN A 102 -23.48 -1.51 11.32
C GLN A 102 -22.08 -1.12 10.90
N ALA A 103 -21.77 0.18 10.91
CA ALA A 103 -20.44 0.68 10.65
C ALA A 103 -20.14 1.95 11.46
N SER A 104 -18.84 2.16 11.73
CA SER A 104 -18.30 3.40 12.29
C SER A 104 -17.72 4.25 11.16
N VAL A 105 -18.02 5.54 11.18
CA VAL A 105 -17.55 6.49 10.16
C VAL A 105 -16.69 7.55 10.83
N PHE A 106 -15.51 7.81 10.29
CA PHE A 106 -14.59 8.87 10.71
C PHE A 106 -14.35 9.81 9.53
N PHE A 107 -14.41 11.10 9.77
CA PHE A 107 -14.01 12.10 8.78
C PHE A 107 -12.66 12.70 9.13
N THR A 108 -11.75 12.74 8.16
CA THR A 108 -10.49 13.47 8.31
C THR A 108 -10.78 14.96 8.40
N HIS A 109 -11.65 15.46 7.55
CA HIS A 109 -12.20 16.81 7.53
C HIS A 109 -13.43 16.88 6.60
N THR A 110 -13.95 18.06 6.31
CA THR A 110 -15.21 18.24 5.59
C THR A 110 -15.09 18.95 4.23
N HIS A 111 -13.92 18.90 3.58
CA HIS A 111 -13.84 19.34 2.19
C HIS A 111 -14.70 18.43 1.30
N TRP A 112 -15.13 18.92 0.16
CA TRP A 112 -16.11 18.24 -0.69
C TRP A 112 -15.68 16.84 -1.10
N ASP A 113 -14.44 16.68 -1.44
CA ASP A 113 -13.89 15.37 -1.86
C ASP A 113 -13.85 14.31 -0.75
N HIS A 114 -14.07 14.71 0.50
CA HIS A 114 -14.21 13.81 1.64
C HIS A 114 -15.66 13.57 2.08
N ILE A 115 -16.63 14.32 1.54
CA ILE A 115 -18.05 14.21 1.97
C ILE A 115 -19.04 14.07 0.81
N GLN A 116 -18.69 14.48 -0.43
CA GLN A 116 -19.62 14.63 -1.56
C GLN A 116 -20.32 13.32 -1.98
N GLY A 117 -19.76 12.18 -1.63
CA GLY A 117 -20.33 10.87 -1.97
C GLY A 117 -21.42 10.40 -1.01
N PHE A 118 -21.50 10.98 0.18
CA PHE A 118 -22.43 10.52 1.21
C PHE A 118 -23.91 10.53 0.76
N PRO A 119 -24.41 11.56 0.04
CA PRO A 119 -25.78 11.56 -0.48
C PRO A 119 -26.09 10.38 -1.42
N PHE A 120 -25.07 9.69 -1.95
CA PHE A 120 -25.18 8.53 -2.82
C PHE A 120 -24.89 7.21 -2.11
N PHE A 121 -24.72 7.23 -0.79
CA PHE A 121 -24.44 6.05 0.03
C PHE A 121 -25.70 5.26 0.31
N ARG A 122 -26.01 4.31 -0.57
CA ARG A 122 -27.26 3.50 -0.54
C ARG A 122 -27.60 2.91 0.83
N PRO A 123 -26.67 2.37 1.62
CA PRO A 123 -26.99 1.82 2.93
C PRO A 123 -27.61 2.81 3.92
N ALA A 124 -27.37 4.14 3.76
CA ALA A 124 -27.99 5.17 4.59
C ALA A 124 -29.50 5.34 4.34
N PHE A 125 -30.03 4.83 3.23
CA PHE A 125 -31.45 4.85 2.90
C PHE A 125 -32.19 3.55 3.28
N VAL A 126 -31.51 2.59 3.91
CA VAL A 126 -32.11 1.31 4.30
C VAL A 126 -32.44 1.33 5.78
N PRO A 127 -33.73 1.23 6.16
CA PRO A 127 -34.14 1.25 7.56
C PRO A 127 -33.53 0.06 8.32
N GLY A 128 -33.11 0.32 9.56
CA GLY A 128 -32.49 -0.67 10.44
C GLY A 128 -30.96 -0.72 10.38
N ASN A 129 -30.33 -0.18 9.34
CA ASN A 129 -28.88 0.03 9.35
C ASN A 129 -28.51 1.10 10.39
N ARG A 130 -27.29 0.99 10.94
CA ARG A 130 -26.76 1.93 11.96
C ARG A 130 -25.39 2.41 11.59
N PHE A 131 -25.18 3.73 11.65
CA PHE A 131 -23.90 4.37 11.43
C PHE A 131 -23.57 5.28 12.60
N THR A 132 -22.47 4.99 13.31
CA THR A 132 -21.92 5.90 14.31
C THR A 132 -20.86 6.77 13.66
N ILE A 133 -21.11 8.06 13.61
CA ILE A 133 -20.26 9.05 12.94
C ILE A 133 -19.45 9.79 14.00
N PHE A 134 -18.14 9.58 14.04
CA PHE A 134 -17.23 10.20 14.97
C PHE A 134 -16.69 11.52 14.41
N CYS A 135 -16.92 12.61 15.15
CA CYS A 135 -16.69 13.98 14.71
C CYS A 135 -15.64 14.67 15.57
N LEU A 136 -14.50 15.05 14.98
CA LEU A 136 -13.53 15.95 15.59
C LEU A 136 -13.97 17.41 15.40
N HIS A 137 -14.47 17.75 14.20
CA HIS A 137 -15.05 19.06 13.95
C HIS A 137 -16.49 19.16 14.48
N PRO A 138 -16.84 20.23 15.18
CA PRO A 138 -18.17 20.38 15.79
C PRO A 138 -19.30 20.59 14.79
N TYR A 139 -18.99 20.86 13.53
CA TYR A 139 -19.93 21.21 12.48
C TYR A 139 -20.18 20.08 11.45
N VAL A 140 -19.61 18.87 11.65
CA VAL A 140 -19.75 17.76 10.69
C VAL A 140 -21.22 17.45 10.40
N GLU A 141 -22.04 17.28 11.44
CA GLU A 141 -23.48 17.01 11.27
C GLU A 141 -24.16 18.09 10.44
N GLN A 142 -23.90 19.36 10.73
CA GLN A 142 -24.48 20.47 9.99
C GLN A 142 -24.07 20.47 8.52
N VAL A 143 -22.80 20.21 8.23
CA VAL A 143 -22.27 20.11 6.85
C VAL A 143 -22.92 18.95 6.10
N MET A 144 -23.13 17.80 6.77
CA MET A 144 -23.80 16.64 6.16
C MET A 144 -25.28 16.94 5.81
N VAL A 145 -25.96 17.68 6.69
CA VAL A 145 -27.33 18.16 6.43
C VAL A 145 -27.34 19.20 5.30
N ASP A 146 -26.42 20.18 5.35
CA ASP A 146 -26.39 21.30 4.42
C ASP A 146 -26.13 20.84 2.98
N GLN A 147 -25.24 19.86 2.75
CA GLN A 147 -24.98 19.35 1.40
C GLN A 147 -26.18 18.65 0.75
N MET A 148 -27.19 18.24 1.55
CA MET A 148 -28.42 17.61 1.08
C MET A 148 -29.62 18.55 1.05
N LYS A 149 -29.43 19.86 1.20
CA LYS A 149 -30.51 20.85 1.01
C LYS A 149 -31.02 20.85 -0.45
N ALA A 150 -32.28 21.18 -0.61
CA ALA A 150 -32.97 21.16 -1.91
C ALA A 150 -32.30 22.01 -2.99
N GLU A 151 -31.54 23.04 -2.61
CA GLU A 151 -30.75 23.88 -3.51
C GLU A 151 -29.55 23.14 -4.13
N TRP A 152 -29.07 22.08 -3.47
CA TRP A 152 -27.88 21.34 -3.87
C TRP A 152 -28.16 19.89 -4.25
N PHE A 153 -29.15 19.27 -3.60
CA PHE A 153 -29.44 17.86 -3.77
C PHE A 153 -30.95 17.57 -3.75
N PRO A 154 -31.47 16.68 -4.60
CA PRO A 154 -32.92 16.46 -4.72
C PRO A 154 -33.53 15.68 -3.53
N VAL A 155 -32.73 14.96 -2.75
CA VAL A 155 -33.19 14.19 -1.59
C VAL A 155 -32.61 14.80 -0.33
N GLN A 156 -33.47 15.21 0.59
CA GLN A 156 -33.05 15.87 1.83
C GLN A 156 -32.54 14.86 2.85
N PHE A 157 -31.78 15.32 3.82
CA PHE A 157 -31.11 14.50 4.83
C PHE A 157 -32.10 13.69 5.68
N ASP A 158 -33.29 14.23 5.96
CA ASP A 158 -34.37 13.58 6.71
C ASP A 158 -35.05 12.40 5.96
N HIS A 159 -34.74 12.20 4.70
CA HIS A 159 -35.14 11.00 3.94
C HIS A 159 -34.19 9.81 4.14
N LEU A 160 -33.10 9.98 4.88
CA LEU A 160 -32.25 8.87 5.28
C LEU A 160 -32.97 8.03 6.34
N GLU A 161 -33.11 6.74 6.09
CA GLU A 161 -33.89 5.82 6.93
C GLU A 161 -33.02 5.00 7.90
N ALA A 162 -31.70 5.04 7.73
CA ALA A 162 -30.75 4.44 8.69
C ALA A 162 -30.67 5.28 9.97
N ASP A 163 -30.30 4.62 11.07
CA ASP A 163 -29.98 5.28 12.33
C ASP A 163 -28.57 5.91 12.26
N LEU A 164 -28.51 7.24 12.26
CA LEU A 164 -27.27 8.01 12.18
C LEU A 164 -27.00 8.68 13.53
N GLU A 165 -25.99 8.18 14.25
CA GLU A 165 -25.58 8.72 15.53
C GLU A 165 -24.30 9.55 15.40
N PHE A 166 -24.33 10.86 15.66
CA PHE A 166 -23.14 11.72 15.65
C PHE A 166 -22.51 11.79 17.04
N LYS A 167 -21.25 11.35 17.16
CA LYS A 167 -20.47 11.37 18.40
C LYS A 167 -19.29 12.31 18.31
N ARG A 168 -19.26 13.31 19.17
CA ARG A 168 -18.10 14.20 19.28
C ARG A 168 -16.98 13.49 20.03
N ILE A 169 -15.77 13.58 19.47
CA ILE A 169 -14.53 13.11 20.08
C ILE A 169 -13.51 14.25 20.12
N LYS A 170 -12.46 14.08 20.92
CA LYS A 170 -11.36 15.05 21.03
C LYS A 170 -10.10 14.50 20.38
N GLU A 171 -9.25 15.40 19.89
CA GLU A 171 -7.93 15.02 19.41
C GLU A 171 -7.16 14.22 20.48
N GLY A 172 -6.51 13.13 20.06
CA GLY A 172 -5.77 12.22 20.91
C GLY A 172 -6.63 11.28 21.76
N GLU A 173 -7.95 11.47 21.81
CA GLU A 173 -8.87 10.56 22.50
C GLU A 173 -8.85 9.18 21.81
N ALA A 174 -8.72 8.11 22.61
CA ALA A 174 -8.79 6.76 22.09
C ALA A 174 -10.24 6.31 21.92
N VAL A 175 -10.65 6.07 20.68
CA VAL A 175 -11.96 5.49 20.36
C VAL A 175 -11.79 4.00 20.11
N LYS A 176 -12.56 3.16 20.81
CA LYS A 176 -12.55 1.70 20.63
C LYS A 176 -13.79 1.27 19.87
N VAL A 177 -13.62 0.78 18.67
CA VAL A 177 -14.69 0.30 17.76
C VAL A 177 -14.18 -0.82 16.87
N ALA A 178 -15.02 -1.78 16.56
CA ALA A 178 -14.71 -2.89 15.65
C ALA A 178 -13.38 -3.60 15.98
N GLY A 179 -13.05 -3.78 17.28
CA GLY A 179 -11.79 -4.40 17.72
C GLY A 179 -10.55 -3.54 17.50
N LEU A 180 -10.74 -2.26 17.13
CA LEU A 180 -9.67 -1.30 16.86
C LEU A 180 -9.62 -0.23 17.93
N GLU A 181 -8.41 0.24 18.24
CA GLU A 181 -8.19 1.49 18.95
C GLU A 181 -7.76 2.57 17.96
N ILE A 182 -8.52 3.66 17.89
CA ILE A 182 -8.33 4.75 16.93
C ILE A 182 -8.02 6.03 17.68
N ARG A 183 -6.89 6.67 17.34
CA ARG A 183 -6.46 7.97 17.84
C ARG A 183 -6.26 8.94 16.69
N SER A 184 -6.52 10.21 16.95
CA SER A 184 -6.38 11.28 15.96
C SER A 184 -5.28 12.26 16.32
N LYS A 185 -4.71 12.91 15.28
CA LYS A 185 -3.76 14.02 15.37
C LYS A 185 -4.06 15.04 14.29
N SER A 186 -4.08 16.32 14.66
CA SER A 186 -4.28 17.42 13.70
C SER A 186 -3.11 17.53 12.73
N LEU A 187 -3.44 17.83 11.46
CA LEU A 187 -2.53 18.12 10.37
C LEU A 187 -2.66 19.59 9.96
N GLN A 188 -1.59 20.16 9.39
CA GLN A 188 -1.62 21.47 8.79
C GLN A 188 -2.38 21.42 7.46
N HIS A 189 -3.60 21.91 7.47
CA HIS A 189 -4.49 21.96 6.30
C HIS A 189 -5.51 23.08 6.49
N PRO A 190 -5.95 23.80 5.44
CA PRO A 190 -7.02 24.80 5.56
C PRO A 190 -8.28 24.19 6.18
N GLY A 191 -8.73 24.72 7.31
CA GLY A 191 -9.86 24.17 8.07
C GLY A 191 -9.50 23.02 9.01
N THR A 192 -8.25 22.60 9.08
CA THR A 192 -7.69 21.49 9.86
C THR A 192 -8.19 20.11 9.39
N ALA A 193 -7.28 19.27 8.93
CA ALA A 193 -7.52 17.84 8.73
C ALA A 193 -6.95 17.05 9.91
N TYR A 194 -7.38 15.79 10.06
CA TYR A 194 -6.90 14.91 11.11
C TYR A 194 -6.35 13.61 10.52
N ALA A 195 -5.12 13.29 10.90
CA ALA A 195 -4.61 11.93 10.74
C ALA A 195 -5.24 11.00 11.78
N TYR A 196 -5.34 9.72 11.42
CA TYR A 196 -5.81 8.65 12.31
C TYR A 196 -4.76 7.56 12.43
N ARG A 197 -4.43 7.18 13.67
CA ARG A 197 -3.66 5.98 13.97
C ARG A 197 -4.63 4.90 14.44
N ILE A 198 -4.61 3.75 13.77
CA ILE A 198 -5.56 2.65 13.93
C ILE A 198 -4.77 1.40 14.33
N GLU A 199 -5.08 0.79 15.45
CA GLU A 199 -4.35 -0.34 15.99
C GLU A 199 -5.31 -1.45 16.44
N ASN A 200 -4.93 -2.72 16.21
CA ASN A 200 -5.67 -3.90 16.72
C ASN A 200 -4.85 -4.73 17.72
N GLY A 201 -3.76 -4.18 18.26
CA GLY A 201 -2.85 -4.86 19.19
C GLY A 201 -1.74 -5.67 18.51
N THR A 202 -1.87 -6.03 17.23
CA THR A 202 -0.85 -6.76 16.45
C THR A 202 -0.37 -6.01 15.22
N SER A 203 -1.18 -5.12 14.70
CA SER A 203 -0.90 -4.33 13.49
C SER A 203 -1.33 -2.89 13.68
N SER A 204 -0.68 -1.99 12.99
CA SER A 204 -0.91 -0.56 13.05
C SER A 204 -0.96 0.08 11.66
N LEU A 205 -1.98 0.90 11.45
CA LEU A 205 -2.19 1.70 10.26
C LEU A 205 -2.23 3.18 10.64
N VAL A 206 -1.60 4.04 9.86
CA VAL A 206 -1.82 5.49 9.94
C VAL A 206 -2.40 5.99 8.62
N LEU A 207 -3.53 6.70 8.70
CA LEU A 207 -4.09 7.47 7.61
C LEU A 207 -3.75 8.95 7.84
N ALA A 208 -2.92 9.54 6.98
CA ALA A 208 -2.45 10.91 7.06
C ALA A 208 -2.58 11.60 5.69
N THR A 209 -3.83 11.76 5.25
CA THR A 209 -4.18 12.53 4.05
C THR A 209 -4.39 13.99 4.39
N ASP A 210 -4.23 14.87 3.40
CA ASP A 210 -4.50 16.31 3.53
C ASP A 210 -3.65 16.98 4.62
N GLY A 211 -2.35 16.81 4.48
CA GLY A 211 -1.38 17.39 5.40
C GLY A 211 -0.24 18.10 4.67
N GLU A 212 0.03 19.33 5.06
CA GLU A 212 1.15 20.11 4.58
C GLU A 212 2.27 20.16 5.63
N TYR A 213 3.50 19.86 5.22
CA TYR A 213 4.67 19.83 6.10
C TYR A 213 5.64 20.95 5.70
N LYS A 214 5.30 22.21 6.07
CA LYS A 214 6.05 23.41 5.68
C LYS A 214 7.44 23.49 6.26
N ASN A 215 7.60 23.04 7.49
CA ASN A 215 8.88 23.09 8.19
C ASN A 215 9.39 21.67 8.46
N LEU A 216 10.38 21.27 7.67
CA LEU A 216 10.99 19.95 7.74
C LEU A 216 12.14 19.85 8.78
N SER A 217 12.32 20.88 9.66
CA SER A 217 13.27 20.74 10.76
C SER A 217 12.85 19.67 11.75
N ALA A 218 13.82 18.98 12.34
CA ALA A 218 13.58 17.87 13.25
C ALA A 218 12.65 18.21 14.43
N SER A 219 12.63 19.47 14.89
CA SER A 219 11.75 19.90 15.98
C SER A 219 10.27 20.00 15.55
N HIS A 220 9.99 20.33 14.28
CA HIS A 220 8.63 20.49 13.75
C HIS A 220 8.07 19.18 13.20
N THR A 221 8.93 18.32 12.64
CA THR A 221 8.49 17.01 12.12
C THR A 221 8.35 15.96 13.23
N LYS A 222 9.01 16.17 14.37
CA LYS A 222 9.06 15.18 15.47
C LYS A 222 7.68 14.70 15.90
N GLU A 223 6.72 15.58 16.04
CA GLU A 223 5.38 15.22 16.51
C GLU A 223 4.63 14.32 15.51
N TYR A 224 4.88 14.47 14.20
CA TYR A 224 4.33 13.59 13.16
C TYR A 224 5.10 12.27 13.11
N ILE A 225 6.43 12.31 13.16
CA ILE A 225 7.28 11.14 13.21
C ILE A 225 6.92 10.26 14.43
N ASP A 226 6.73 10.87 15.61
CA ASP A 226 6.32 10.15 16.82
C ASP A 226 4.91 9.52 16.66
N PHE A 227 3.98 10.21 16.00
CA PHE A 227 2.63 9.69 15.78
C PHE A 227 2.58 8.57 14.73
N TYR A 228 3.49 8.60 13.74
CA TYR A 228 3.60 7.58 12.68
C TYR A 228 4.54 6.43 13.09
N ALA A 229 5.26 6.57 14.19
CA ALA A 229 6.34 5.67 14.58
C ALA A 229 5.95 4.19 14.51
N GLY A 230 6.76 3.43 13.77
CA GLY A 230 6.66 1.97 13.65
C GLY A 230 5.36 1.46 13.03
N ALA A 231 4.60 2.30 12.32
CA ALA A 231 3.37 1.85 11.66
C ALA A 231 3.67 0.78 10.60
N ASP A 232 2.85 -0.27 10.56
CA ASP A 232 2.95 -1.29 9.52
C ASP A 232 2.57 -0.70 8.16
N LEU A 233 1.60 0.25 8.15
CA LEU A 233 1.15 0.95 6.95
C LEU A 233 0.95 2.44 7.25
N LEU A 234 1.53 3.30 6.40
CA LEU A 234 1.22 4.74 6.35
C LEU A 234 0.58 5.06 5.00
N ILE A 235 -0.67 5.52 5.03
CA ILE A 235 -1.37 6.10 3.87
C ILE A 235 -1.14 7.60 3.93
N PHE A 236 -0.46 8.15 2.94
CA PHE A 236 0.06 9.51 2.98
C PHE A 236 -0.34 10.31 1.74
N ASP A 237 -0.59 11.60 1.94
CA ASP A 237 -0.87 12.57 0.88
C ASP A 237 0.35 12.76 -0.04
N GLY A 238 0.29 12.14 -1.19
CA GLY A 238 1.32 12.22 -2.24
C GLY A 238 0.88 13.05 -3.44
N MET A 239 0.03 14.08 -3.23
CA MET A 239 -0.62 14.84 -4.29
C MET A 239 0.38 15.53 -5.22
N PHE A 240 1.43 16.14 -4.66
CA PHE A 240 2.33 17.02 -5.40
C PHE A 240 3.72 16.43 -5.62
N SER A 241 4.39 16.89 -6.67
CA SER A 241 5.85 16.86 -6.73
C SER A 241 6.43 17.83 -5.69
N VAL A 242 7.70 17.68 -5.33
CA VAL A 242 8.37 18.62 -4.41
C VAL A 242 8.28 20.06 -4.90
N ARG A 243 8.48 20.29 -6.20
CA ARG A 243 8.38 21.63 -6.78
C ARG A 243 6.98 22.21 -6.63
N GLU A 244 5.94 21.41 -6.86
CA GLU A 244 4.55 21.86 -6.75
C GLU A 244 4.18 22.16 -5.31
N SER A 245 4.64 21.38 -4.34
CA SER A 245 4.37 21.64 -2.92
C SER A 245 4.91 23.00 -2.47
N PHE A 246 6.04 23.47 -3.02
CA PHE A 246 6.53 24.82 -2.76
C PHE A 246 5.75 25.92 -3.49
N ILE A 247 5.29 25.68 -4.72
CA ILE A 247 4.52 26.66 -5.49
C ILE A 247 3.10 26.82 -4.95
N ARG A 248 2.53 25.74 -4.41
CA ARG A 248 1.18 25.65 -3.87
C ARG A 248 1.18 25.60 -2.34
N GLU A 249 2.12 26.32 -1.71
CA GLU A 249 2.13 26.50 -0.26
C GLU A 249 0.79 27.08 0.20
N ASP A 250 0.30 26.69 1.37
CA ASP A 250 -1.03 27.01 1.92
C ASP A 250 -2.23 26.29 1.25
N TRP A 251 -1.98 25.35 0.31
CA TRP A 251 -3.07 24.51 -0.24
C TRP A 251 -3.36 23.28 0.61
N GLY A 252 -2.48 22.99 1.58
CA GLY A 252 -2.68 21.93 2.59
C GLY A 252 -2.30 20.52 2.15
N HIS A 253 -1.47 20.38 1.11
CA HIS A 253 -1.03 19.09 0.58
C HIS A 253 0.49 18.95 0.58
N SER A 254 0.95 17.70 0.48
CA SER A 254 2.36 17.36 0.52
C SER A 254 2.85 16.70 -0.77
N SER A 255 4.13 16.35 -0.77
CA SER A 255 4.75 15.57 -1.84
C SER A 255 5.08 14.16 -1.39
N ALA A 256 5.09 13.23 -2.36
CA ALA A 256 5.47 11.85 -2.13
C ALA A 256 6.87 11.72 -1.50
N LEU A 257 7.83 12.56 -1.91
CA LEU A 257 9.21 12.54 -1.37
C LEU A 257 9.27 12.99 0.10
N ILE A 258 8.47 14.00 0.49
CA ILE A 258 8.35 14.41 1.90
C ILE A 258 7.74 13.25 2.72
N GLY A 259 6.68 12.63 2.19
CA GLY A 259 6.07 11.45 2.81
C GLY A 259 7.06 10.30 2.98
N ALA A 260 7.86 10.02 1.97
CA ALA A 260 8.89 8.98 2.01
C ALA A 260 9.97 9.25 3.06
N ASP A 261 10.42 10.49 3.17
CA ASP A 261 11.43 10.86 4.18
C ASP A 261 10.88 10.76 5.61
N ILE A 262 9.66 11.25 5.85
CA ILE A 262 8.97 11.14 7.15
C ILE A 262 8.72 9.66 7.49
N ALA A 263 8.21 8.85 6.55
CA ALA A 263 7.96 7.42 6.74
C ALA A 263 9.24 6.67 7.11
N ARG A 264 10.35 6.95 6.41
CA ARG A 264 11.67 6.40 6.71
C ARG A 264 12.15 6.77 8.12
N GLN A 265 12.04 8.05 8.50
CA GLN A 265 12.43 8.53 9.83
C GLN A 265 11.56 7.94 10.95
N ALA A 266 10.28 7.72 10.67
CA ALA A 266 9.33 7.10 11.61
C ALA A 266 9.46 5.57 11.70
N GLY A 267 10.29 4.94 10.86
CA GLY A 267 10.42 3.48 10.82
C GLY A 267 9.13 2.78 10.35
N VAL A 268 8.39 3.42 9.44
CA VAL A 268 7.20 2.85 8.80
C VAL A 268 7.62 1.71 7.88
N LYS A 269 6.88 0.60 7.89
CA LYS A 269 7.20 -0.56 7.04
C LYS A 269 6.74 -0.39 5.61
N GLN A 270 5.52 0.10 5.39
CA GLN A 270 4.93 0.31 4.08
C GLN A 270 4.30 1.70 3.96
N LEU A 271 4.65 2.43 2.91
CA LEU A 271 4.09 3.72 2.53
C LEU A 271 3.16 3.55 1.34
N VAL A 272 1.94 4.04 1.44
CA VAL A 272 0.99 4.12 0.33
C VAL A 272 0.79 5.58 -0.06
N LEU A 273 1.16 5.93 -1.29
CA LEU A 273 0.90 7.24 -1.87
C LEU A 273 -0.58 7.35 -2.23
N PHE A 274 -1.25 8.32 -1.67
CA PHE A 274 -2.70 8.50 -1.73
C PHE A 274 -3.05 9.94 -2.12
N HIS A 275 -4.32 10.23 -2.32
CA HIS A 275 -4.84 11.59 -2.58
C HIS A 275 -4.26 12.22 -3.85
N HIS A 276 -4.24 11.45 -4.96
CA HIS A 276 -3.61 11.87 -6.21
C HIS A 276 -4.28 13.12 -6.80
N ASP A 277 -3.47 14.06 -7.30
CA ASP A 277 -3.94 15.28 -7.97
C ASP A 277 -4.91 14.91 -9.11
N PRO A 278 -6.13 15.50 -9.16
CA PRO A 278 -7.11 15.23 -10.20
C PRO A 278 -6.62 15.61 -11.61
N ALA A 279 -5.65 16.51 -11.73
CA ALA A 279 -5.03 16.89 -12.99
C ALA A 279 -3.94 15.92 -13.45
N SER A 280 -3.42 15.07 -12.55
CA SER A 280 -2.36 14.11 -12.88
C SER A 280 -2.92 12.89 -13.61
N GLU A 281 -2.35 12.59 -14.77
CA GLU A 281 -2.57 11.33 -15.47
C GLU A 281 -1.85 10.16 -14.76
N ASP A 282 -2.24 8.91 -15.06
CA ASP A 282 -1.65 7.73 -14.43
C ASP A 282 -0.12 7.66 -14.68
N ASP A 283 0.37 8.08 -15.85
CA ASP A 283 1.80 8.13 -16.15
C ASP A 283 2.55 9.13 -15.25
N GLU A 284 1.92 10.25 -14.89
CA GLU A 284 2.49 11.24 -13.98
C GLU A 284 2.56 10.69 -12.54
N ILE A 285 1.48 10.06 -12.06
CA ILE A 285 1.46 9.41 -10.74
C ILE A 285 2.52 8.30 -10.67
N TRP A 286 2.67 7.55 -11.78
CA TRP A 286 3.68 6.52 -11.87
C TRP A 286 5.10 7.10 -11.86
N ARG A 287 5.33 8.26 -12.50
CA ARG A 287 6.61 8.97 -12.47
C ARG A 287 6.96 9.42 -11.05
N ILE A 288 6.00 10.01 -10.31
CA ILE A 288 6.18 10.40 -8.90
C ILE A 288 6.56 9.17 -8.05
N TYR A 289 5.92 8.04 -8.28
CA TYR A 289 6.26 6.78 -7.61
C TYR A 289 7.69 6.34 -7.91
N GLN A 290 8.14 6.37 -9.18
CA GLN A 290 9.50 5.98 -9.55
C GLN A 290 10.55 6.93 -8.93
N GLU A 291 10.30 8.23 -8.93
CA GLU A 291 11.15 9.22 -8.26
C GLU A 291 11.23 8.97 -6.73
N THR A 292 10.15 8.52 -6.14
CA THR A 292 10.11 8.16 -4.71
C THR A 292 10.96 6.93 -4.43
N LEU A 293 10.90 5.90 -5.28
CA LEU A 293 11.75 4.72 -5.17
C LEU A 293 13.22 5.07 -5.38
N GLU A 294 13.53 5.91 -6.36
CA GLU A 294 14.90 6.38 -6.63
C GLU A 294 15.47 7.15 -5.41
N TYR A 295 14.67 8.04 -4.81
CA TYR A 295 15.05 8.72 -3.59
C TYR A 295 15.38 7.74 -2.45
N LEU A 296 14.52 6.76 -2.21
CA LEU A 296 14.70 5.77 -1.15
C LEU A 296 15.79 4.74 -1.44
N SER A 297 16.25 4.61 -2.67
CA SER A 297 17.39 3.76 -3.04
C SER A 297 18.75 4.33 -2.64
N GLN A 298 18.80 5.59 -2.20
CA GLN A 298 20.03 6.20 -1.68
C GLN A 298 20.51 5.47 -0.40
N ASP A 299 21.77 5.60 -0.10
CA ASP A 299 22.38 4.93 1.07
C ASP A 299 22.01 5.66 2.38
N PHE A 300 20.85 5.32 2.92
CA PHE A 300 20.40 5.78 4.22
C PHE A 300 20.86 4.83 5.33
N THR A 301 21.05 5.36 6.53
CA THR A 301 21.37 4.55 7.73
C THR A 301 20.18 3.78 8.29
N THR A 302 18.98 4.07 7.83
CA THR A 302 17.72 3.44 8.22
C THR A 302 17.15 2.64 7.07
N VAL A 303 16.43 1.55 7.38
CA VAL A 303 15.71 0.75 6.37
C VAL A 303 14.60 1.61 5.76
N PRO A 304 14.56 1.77 4.42
CA PRO A 304 13.50 2.51 3.76
C PRO A 304 12.19 1.71 3.79
N PRO A 305 11.02 2.39 3.84
CA PRO A 305 9.74 1.71 3.70
C PRO A 305 9.55 1.11 2.30
N GLY A 306 8.79 0.02 2.19
CA GLY A 306 8.20 -0.34 0.91
C GLY A 306 7.24 0.76 0.44
N VAL A 307 7.18 1.03 -0.87
CA VAL A 307 6.28 2.07 -1.40
C VAL A 307 5.30 1.48 -2.40
N THR A 308 4.07 1.94 -2.33
CA THR A 308 2.99 1.54 -3.24
C THR A 308 2.13 2.76 -3.59
N VAL A 309 1.52 2.75 -4.79
CA VAL A 309 0.53 3.74 -5.22
C VAL A 309 -0.86 3.22 -4.89
N ALA A 310 -1.67 4.00 -4.19
CA ALA A 310 -3.07 3.66 -3.94
C ALA A 310 -3.85 3.58 -5.25
N THR A 311 -4.63 2.52 -5.40
CA THR A 311 -5.54 2.34 -6.54
C THR A 311 -6.93 1.95 -6.04
N GLU A 312 -7.98 2.34 -6.76
CA GLU A 312 -9.33 1.89 -6.43
C GLU A 312 -9.44 0.37 -6.51
N GLY A 313 -10.03 -0.24 -5.49
CA GLY A 313 -10.18 -1.68 -5.36
C GLY A 313 -8.98 -2.38 -4.73
N MET A 314 -7.87 -1.67 -4.51
CA MET A 314 -6.70 -2.22 -3.81
C MET A 314 -7.08 -2.65 -2.38
N GLU A 315 -6.58 -3.80 -1.98
CA GLU A 315 -6.74 -4.37 -0.64
C GLU A 315 -5.37 -4.64 -0.04
N ILE A 316 -5.19 -4.26 1.23
CA ILE A 316 -3.99 -4.57 2.02
C ILE A 316 -4.45 -5.29 3.28
N ASN A 317 -3.99 -6.51 3.47
CA ASN A 317 -4.31 -7.29 4.65
C ASN A 317 -3.18 -7.19 5.68
N LEU A 318 -3.42 -6.43 6.76
CA LEU A 318 -2.47 -6.28 7.88
C LEU A 318 -2.64 -7.35 8.97
N SER A 319 -3.59 -8.29 8.80
CA SER A 319 -3.79 -9.40 9.76
C SER A 319 -2.83 -10.54 9.52
N ASP A 320 -2.36 -10.66 8.31
CA ASP A 320 -1.33 -11.62 8.01
C ASP A 320 -0.06 -11.03 8.63
N LYS A 321 0.25 -11.49 9.85
CA LYS A 321 1.63 -11.41 10.32
C LYS A 321 2.43 -11.86 9.12
N HIS A 322 3.36 -11.02 8.70
CA HIS A 322 4.30 -11.39 7.67
C HIS A 322 4.78 -12.80 7.96
N ASP A 323 4.17 -13.79 7.32
CA ASP A 323 4.47 -15.21 7.53
C ASP A 323 5.76 -15.56 6.80
N PHE A 324 6.70 -14.58 6.78
CA PHE A 324 8.01 -14.86 6.22
C PHE A 324 8.80 -15.69 7.22
N THR A 325 9.14 -16.87 6.80
CA THR A 325 9.94 -17.81 7.58
C THR A 325 11.11 -18.32 6.76
N VAL A 326 12.23 -18.51 7.45
CA VAL A 326 13.43 -19.13 6.90
C VAL A 326 13.68 -20.42 7.65
N ARG A 327 13.65 -21.56 6.96
CA ARG A 327 14.05 -22.86 7.53
C ARG A 327 15.43 -23.20 7.00
N THR A 328 16.36 -23.52 7.91
CA THR A 328 17.72 -23.86 7.57
C THR A 328 17.95 -25.35 7.75
N GLN A 329 18.54 -25.99 6.74
CA GLN A 329 19.06 -27.35 6.76
C GLN A 329 20.50 -27.32 6.27
N THR A 330 21.38 -28.15 6.83
CA THR A 330 22.77 -28.26 6.39
C THR A 330 23.03 -29.64 5.82
N VAL A 331 23.64 -29.67 4.63
CA VAL A 331 24.06 -30.91 3.95
C VAL A 331 25.53 -30.81 3.62
N GLY A 332 26.40 -31.49 4.37
CA GLY A 332 27.85 -31.34 4.26
C GLY A 332 28.29 -29.92 4.66
N ASP A 333 28.91 -29.18 3.74
CA ASP A 333 29.35 -27.81 3.88
C ASP A 333 28.41 -26.79 3.22
N VAL A 334 27.24 -27.23 2.75
CA VAL A 334 26.23 -26.40 2.10
C VAL A 334 25.06 -26.17 3.03
N ALA A 335 24.66 -24.90 3.21
CA ALA A 335 23.43 -24.53 3.88
C ALA A 335 22.30 -24.39 2.85
N ILE A 336 21.17 -25.00 3.15
CA ILE A 336 19.93 -24.88 2.36
C ILE A 336 18.93 -24.08 3.19
N LEU A 337 18.54 -22.89 2.71
CA LEU A 337 17.52 -22.06 3.34
C LEU A 337 16.24 -22.11 2.49
N SER A 338 15.17 -22.63 3.06
CA SER A 338 13.85 -22.59 2.45
C SER A 338 13.10 -21.36 2.95
N LEU A 339 12.81 -20.45 2.03
CA LEU A 339 12.08 -19.22 2.28
C LEU A 339 10.60 -19.44 2.00
N LYS A 340 9.73 -18.93 2.87
CA LYS A 340 8.29 -19.04 2.69
C LYS A 340 7.61 -17.73 3.08
N GLY A 341 6.60 -17.30 2.30
CA GLY A 341 5.78 -16.11 2.55
C GLY A 341 6.21 -14.91 1.72
N GLU A 342 5.81 -13.72 2.14
CA GLU A 342 6.11 -12.47 1.44
C GLU A 342 7.54 -11.99 1.75
N PHE A 343 8.41 -12.00 0.74
CA PHE A 343 9.78 -11.49 0.87
C PHE A 343 9.82 -9.99 0.62
N ASP A 344 9.09 -9.26 1.46
CA ASP A 344 9.00 -7.80 1.52
C ASP A 344 10.11 -7.20 2.40
N ALA A 345 9.96 -5.96 2.87
CA ALA A 345 10.93 -5.31 3.74
C ALA A 345 11.11 -6.05 5.08
N TYR A 346 10.02 -6.56 5.65
CA TYR A 346 10.06 -7.36 6.89
C TYR A 346 10.71 -8.72 6.64
N GLY A 347 10.31 -9.42 5.57
CA GLY A 347 10.93 -10.67 5.16
C GLY A 347 12.43 -10.52 4.93
N ALA A 348 12.87 -9.37 4.39
CA ALA A 348 14.27 -9.04 4.22
C ALA A 348 15.02 -8.94 5.57
N GLU A 349 14.46 -8.23 6.56
CA GLU A 349 15.04 -8.13 7.91
C GLU A 349 15.14 -9.51 8.59
N VAL A 350 14.09 -10.33 8.50
CA VAL A 350 14.08 -11.69 9.06
C VAL A 350 15.15 -12.55 8.39
N PHE A 351 15.24 -12.48 7.05
CA PHE A 351 16.24 -13.21 6.28
C PHE A 351 17.65 -12.77 6.63
N GLU A 352 17.96 -11.46 6.63
CA GLU A 352 19.27 -10.92 6.93
C GLU A 352 19.74 -11.31 8.34
N SER A 353 18.86 -11.22 9.33
CA SER A 353 19.15 -11.61 10.71
C SER A 353 19.50 -13.10 10.84
N GLN A 354 18.70 -13.99 10.22
CA GLN A 354 18.95 -15.42 10.25
C GLN A 354 20.16 -15.81 9.42
N PHE A 355 20.37 -15.15 8.29
CA PHE A 355 21.52 -15.37 7.42
C PHE A 355 22.83 -14.97 8.10
N ALA A 356 22.89 -13.81 8.76
CA ALA A 356 24.03 -13.38 9.55
C ALA A 356 24.35 -14.36 10.69
N THR A 357 23.32 -14.87 11.36
CA THR A 357 23.46 -15.89 12.41
C THR A 357 24.08 -17.18 11.87
N LEU A 358 23.61 -17.62 10.69
CA LEU A 358 24.12 -18.81 10.01
C LEU A 358 25.62 -18.68 9.67
N LEU A 359 26.02 -17.55 9.08
CA LEU A 359 27.40 -17.29 8.70
C LEU A 359 28.33 -17.24 9.92
N ASN A 360 27.87 -16.67 11.03
CA ASN A 360 28.65 -16.54 12.26
C ASN A 360 28.82 -17.85 13.03
N GLN A 361 27.80 -18.73 13.03
CA GLN A 361 27.81 -19.98 13.80
C GLN A 361 28.58 -21.12 13.15
N ASN A 362 28.51 -21.23 11.80
CA ASN A 362 28.95 -22.45 11.12
C ASN A 362 30.12 -22.26 10.14
N ASN A 363 30.59 -21.04 9.92
CA ASN A 363 31.60 -20.69 8.91
C ASN A 363 31.22 -21.20 7.49
N LEU A 364 29.91 -21.45 7.26
CA LEU A 364 29.35 -21.94 6.02
C LEU A 364 29.33 -20.82 4.97
N ARG A 365 29.91 -21.07 3.81
CA ARG A 365 30.01 -20.08 2.74
C ARG A 365 29.36 -20.52 1.43
N LYS A 366 28.79 -21.73 1.40
CA LYS A 366 28.01 -22.25 0.29
C LYS A 366 26.54 -22.31 0.69
N VAL A 367 25.69 -21.67 -0.08
CA VAL A 367 24.28 -21.48 0.27
C VAL A 367 23.37 -21.77 -0.92
N ILE A 368 22.31 -22.51 -0.69
CA ILE A 368 21.19 -22.66 -1.62
C ILE A 368 19.96 -22.02 -0.98
N LEU A 369 19.32 -21.11 -1.72
CA LEU A 369 18.04 -20.53 -1.32
C LEU A 369 16.91 -21.16 -2.13
N SER A 370 16.01 -21.87 -1.49
CA SER A 370 14.76 -22.32 -2.10
C SER A 370 13.69 -21.24 -1.94
N LEU A 371 13.13 -20.79 -3.06
CA LEU A 371 12.09 -19.77 -3.10
C LEU A 371 10.72 -20.37 -3.48
N GLU A 372 10.56 -21.68 -3.46
CA GLU A 372 9.34 -22.40 -3.85
C GLU A 372 8.06 -21.84 -3.20
N ASP A 373 8.14 -21.55 -1.91
CA ASP A 373 7.02 -21.05 -1.10
C ASP A 373 7.01 -19.52 -0.92
N VAL A 374 7.85 -18.79 -1.66
CA VAL A 374 7.82 -17.31 -1.67
C VAL A 374 6.66 -16.85 -2.53
N THR A 375 5.73 -16.12 -1.89
CA THR A 375 4.50 -15.65 -2.53
C THR A 375 4.66 -14.30 -3.21
N GLU A 376 5.58 -13.45 -2.70
CA GLU A 376 5.90 -12.14 -3.25
C GLU A 376 7.38 -11.83 -3.02
N LEU A 377 8.03 -11.11 -3.95
CA LEU A 377 9.39 -10.62 -3.82
C LEU A 377 9.43 -9.12 -4.13
N SER A 378 9.68 -8.31 -3.09
CA SER A 378 9.86 -6.87 -3.23
C SER A 378 11.29 -6.50 -3.60
N MET A 379 11.53 -5.21 -3.91
CA MET A 379 12.89 -4.71 -4.14
C MET A 379 13.77 -4.78 -2.87
N ALA A 380 13.17 -4.72 -1.66
CA ALA A 380 13.90 -4.96 -0.41
C ALA A 380 14.39 -6.41 -0.33
N GLY A 381 13.54 -7.38 -0.68
CA GLY A 381 13.94 -8.79 -0.78
C GLY A 381 15.02 -9.03 -1.84
N VAL A 382 14.91 -8.40 -3.02
CA VAL A 382 15.97 -8.48 -4.05
C VAL A 382 17.30 -7.94 -3.51
N LYS A 383 17.28 -6.78 -2.83
CA LYS A 383 18.49 -6.20 -2.20
C LYS A 383 19.10 -7.16 -1.15
N ALA A 384 18.27 -7.74 -0.30
CA ALA A 384 18.74 -8.70 0.71
C ALA A 384 19.38 -9.95 0.08
N LEU A 385 18.84 -10.46 -1.03
CA LEU A 385 19.45 -11.56 -1.80
C LEU A 385 20.82 -11.15 -2.37
N LEU A 386 20.95 -9.95 -2.93
CA LEU A 386 22.22 -9.45 -3.46
C LEU A 386 23.27 -9.24 -2.36
N GLU A 387 22.88 -8.70 -1.20
CA GLU A 387 23.80 -8.53 -0.07
C GLU A 387 24.24 -9.89 0.50
N ALA A 388 23.33 -10.85 0.60
CA ALA A 388 23.68 -12.22 1.00
C ALA A 388 24.65 -12.87 0.02
N ARG A 389 24.47 -12.66 -1.30
CA ARG A 389 25.37 -13.17 -2.34
C ARG A 389 26.79 -12.65 -2.19
N LYS A 390 26.96 -11.38 -1.81
CA LYS A 390 28.30 -10.77 -1.57
C LYS A 390 29.04 -11.38 -0.38
N GLN A 391 28.30 -11.90 0.60
CA GLN A 391 28.86 -12.46 1.84
C GLN A 391 29.18 -13.96 1.72
N THR A 392 28.78 -14.61 0.62
CA THR A 392 28.99 -16.05 0.39
C THR A 392 30.05 -16.30 -0.66
N TYR A 393 30.73 -17.45 -0.53
CA TYR A 393 31.65 -17.94 -1.57
C TYR A 393 30.89 -18.40 -2.81
N SER A 394 29.82 -19.14 -2.59
CA SER A 394 28.93 -19.61 -3.65
C SER A 394 27.47 -19.61 -3.17
N MET A 395 26.59 -19.05 -3.98
CA MET A 395 25.16 -19.00 -3.71
C MET A 395 24.38 -19.40 -4.96
N ALA A 396 23.39 -20.26 -4.79
CA ALA A 396 22.46 -20.67 -5.82
C ALA A 396 21.02 -20.41 -5.37
N LEU A 397 20.14 -20.08 -6.32
CA LEU A 397 18.70 -20.04 -6.12
C LEU A 397 18.09 -21.32 -6.69
N ALA A 398 17.12 -21.90 -6.01
CA ALA A 398 16.45 -23.11 -6.44
C ALA A 398 14.93 -22.98 -6.35
N ARG A 399 14.20 -23.70 -7.21
CA ARG A 399 12.74 -23.78 -7.22
C ARG A 399 12.06 -22.42 -7.26
N LEU A 400 12.48 -21.55 -8.16
CA LEU A 400 11.89 -20.22 -8.31
C LEU A 400 10.51 -20.31 -8.98
N PRO A 401 9.44 -19.78 -8.35
CA PRO A 401 8.19 -19.55 -9.06
C PRO A 401 8.38 -18.57 -10.21
N SER A 402 7.62 -18.72 -11.29
CA SER A 402 7.77 -17.89 -12.51
C SER A 402 7.58 -16.39 -12.25
N HIS A 403 6.68 -16.02 -11.33
CA HIS A 403 6.48 -14.62 -10.93
C HIS A 403 7.69 -14.03 -10.18
N ILE A 404 8.35 -14.81 -9.34
CA ILE A 404 9.59 -14.41 -8.63
C ILE A 404 10.76 -14.28 -9.61
N HIS A 405 10.90 -15.24 -10.53
CA HIS A 405 11.92 -15.17 -11.58
C HIS A 405 11.81 -13.88 -12.38
N ARG A 406 10.58 -13.48 -12.73
CA ARG A 406 10.32 -12.25 -13.46
C ARG A 406 10.69 -10.99 -12.70
N VAL A 407 10.52 -10.96 -11.37
CA VAL A 407 10.99 -9.81 -10.55
C VAL A 407 12.51 -9.68 -10.61
N LEU A 408 13.24 -10.80 -10.55
CA LEU A 408 14.70 -10.81 -10.65
C LEU A 408 15.17 -10.38 -12.06
N GLU A 409 14.44 -10.80 -13.11
CA GLU A 409 14.72 -10.32 -14.49
C GLU A 409 14.51 -8.82 -14.63
N LEU A 410 13.41 -8.27 -14.12
CA LEU A 410 13.12 -6.85 -14.16
C LEU A 410 14.13 -6.01 -13.37
N ALA A 411 14.65 -6.57 -12.28
CA ALA A 411 15.72 -5.95 -11.49
C ALA A 411 17.11 -6.10 -12.14
N VAL A 412 17.21 -6.76 -13.30
CA VAL A 412 18.49 -7.07 -13.99
C VAL A 412 19.47 -7.79 -13.07
N THR A 413 18.96 -8.70 -12.23
CA THR A 413 19.77 -9.38 -11.21
C THR A 413 19.95 -10.88 -11.44
N THR A 414 19.32 -11.44 -12.47
CA THR A 414 19.42 -12.88 -12.81
C THR A 414 20.86 -13.35 -13.05
N ASP A 415 21.70 -12.50 -13.64
CA ASP A 415 23.11 -12.83 -13.94
C ASP A 415 23.99 -12.95 -12.67
N PHE A 416 23.49 -12.48 -11.52
CA PHE A 416 24.21 -12.58 -10.25
C PHE A 416 24.02 -13.92 -9.54
N PHE A 417 23.07 -14.75 -9.98
CA PHE A 417 22.71 -15.99 -9.34
C PHE A 417 22.73 -17.17 -10.30
N ALA A 418 23.30 -18.29 -9.85
CA ALA A 418 23.05 -19.59 -10.49
C ALA A 418 21.65 -20.07 -10.10
N ILE A 419 20.77 -20.31 -11.08
CA ILE A 419 19.38 -20.69 -10.87
C ILE A 419 19.16 -22.14 -11.29
N TYR A 420 18.54 -22.94 -10.43
CA TYR A 420 18.27 -24.36 -10.65
C TYR A 420 16.80 -24.68 -10.45
N GLY A 421 16.27 -25.64 -11.21
CA GLY A 421 14.89 -26.11 -11.03
C GLY A 421 14.70 -26.92 -9.75
N GLU A 422 15.75 -27.62 -9.29
CA GLU A 422 15.70 -28.50 -8.11
C GLU A 422 16.88 -28.24 -7.17
N ILE A 423 16.65 -28.48 -5.86
CA ILE A 423 17.68 -28.32 -4.82
C ILE A 423 18.83 -29.30 -5.03
N ASP A 424 18.53 -30.55 -5.39
CA ASP A 424 19.55 -31.60 -5.58
C ASP A 424 20.52 -31.23 -6.70
N THR A 425 20.02 -30.69 -7.81
CA THR A 425 20.85 -30.21 -8.92
C THR A 425 21.75 -29.04 -8.50
N ALA A 426 21.23 -28.11 -7.70
CA ALA A 426 22.01 -27.01 -7.13
C ALA A 426 23.11 -27.54 -6.19
N LEU A 427 22.81 -28.57 -5.37
CA LEU A 427 23.72 -29.18 -4.44
C LEU A 427 24.90 -29.87 -5.17
N GLU A 428 24.59 -30.63 -6.22
CA GLU A 428 25.59 -31.28 -7.07
C GLU A 428 26.52 -30.23 -7.72
N ALA A 429 25.96 -29.17 -8.24
CA ALA A 429 26.74 -28.10 -8.90
C ALA A 429 27.67 -27.38 -7.90
N LEU A 430 27.20 -27.07 -6.68
CA LEU A 430 28.01 -26.42 -5.66
C LEU A 430 29.11 -27.33 -5.11
N ASN A 431 28.91 -28.65 -5.11
CA ASN A 431 29.93 -29.63 -4.68
C ASN A 431 30.97 -29.90 -5.80
N ALA A 432 30.57 -29.84 -7.08
CA ALA A 432 31.47 -30.06 -8.21
C ALA A 432 32.49 -28.93 -8.38
N SER A 433 32.12 -27.69 -8.07
CA SER A 433 33.01 -26.52 -8.15
C SER A 433 34.25 -26.57 -7.24
N ASP A 434 34.28 -27.42 -6.21
CA ASP A 434 35.45 -27.66 -5.35
C ASP A 434 36.49 -28.60 -5.99
N GLY A 435 36.06 -29.45 -6.92
CA GLY A 435 36.94 -30.42 -7.59
C GLY A 435 37.95 -29.78 -8.56
N GLU A 436 37.55 -28.69 -9.20
CA GLU A 436 38.38 -27.99 -10.19
C GLU A 436 39.44 -27.05 -9.56
N GLN A 437 39.22 -26.54 -8.34
CA GLN A 437 40.17 -25.66 -7.66
C GLN A 437 41.22 -26.39 -6.82
N ARG A 438 41.10 -27.71 -6.59
CA ARG A 438 42.13 -28.53 -5.96
C ARG A 438 43.18 -29.10 -6.91
N GLN A 439 43.02 -28.85 -8.23
CA GLN A 439 43.92 -29.32 -9.28
C GLN A 439 44.71 -28.17 -10.00
N SER A 440 44.60 -26.92 -9.52
CA SER A 440 45.36 -25.80 -10.08
C SER A 440 46.40 -25.23 -9.10
#